data_d4df6c92b8d2b2ae9e077e4f7e3e2829
#
_entry.id   d4df6c92b8d2b2ae9e077e4f7e3e2829
#
_cell.length_a   1.000
_cell.length_b   1.000
_cell.length_c   1.000
_cell.angle_alpha   90.00
_cell.angle_beta   90.00
_cell.angle_gamma   90.00
#
_symmetry.space_group_name_H-M   'P 1'
#
loop_
_entity.id
_entity.type
_entity.pdbx_description
1 polymer ?
#
loop_
_entity_poly.entity_id
_entity_poly.type
_entity_poly.pdbx_seq_one_letter_code
_entity_poly.pdbx_strand_id
1 'polypeptide(L)'
;MGNDLGQSPDEVQFRFRDDEPVDHAAVTVDSCCDQTNATAVRIEPGDDARVLLPFLDRLALVEVNFPVFGDGRGYSSARILREAGYTGELRAVGAVLIDQLSHMRRCGFDSFAPDKRLDEEDAARAFATWENVYQRAADARATIADKRHEA
;
A
#
# COMPACT_ATOMS: atom_id res chain seq x y z
N MET A 1 17.42 20.83 -6.12
CA MET A 1 17.25 20.30 -5.63
C MET A 1 16.28 20.28 -4.95
N GLY A 2 15.86 20.47 -4.91
CA GLY A 2 15.32 20.31 -4.20
C GLY A 2 14.38 19.78 -3.85
N ASN A 3 13.97 19.75 -4.12
CA ASN A 3 13.29 19.31 -3.80
C ASN A 3 12.88 18.42 -3.58
N ASP A 4 12.80 18.29 -4.16
CA ASP A 4 12.76 17.08 -3.90
C ASP A 4 13.27 16.86 -2.68
N LEU A 5 13.84 17.64 -2.22
CA LEU A 5 14.35 17.53 -1.06
C LEU A 5 13.35 17.25 -0.12
N GLY A 6 13.32 16.70 0.76
CA GLY A 6 12.45 16.48 1.78
C GLY A 6 11.21 15.76 1.41
N GLN A 7 11.08 15.45 0.14
CA GLN A 7 9.89 14.79 -0.27
C GLN A 7 10.30 13.57 -1.04
N SER A 8 10.30 12.47 -0.40
CA SER A 8 10.62 11.21 -1.06
C SER A 8 9.45 10.74 -1.88
N PRO A 9 9.68 10.22 -3.08
CA PRO A 9 8.57 9.65 -3.84
C PRO A 9 7.89 8.51 -3.13
N ASP A 10 8.57 7.91 -2.17
CA ASP A 10 8.00 6.77 -1.48
C ASP A 10 7.50 7.12 -0.08
N GLU A 11 7.38 8.41 0.20
CA GLU A 11 6.93 8.80 1.52
C GLU A 11 5.46 8.47 1.71
N VAL A 12 5.13 7.71 2.75
CA VAL A 12 3.77 7.28 3.01
C VAL A 12 2.95 8.46 3.51
N GLN A 13 1.83 8.70 2.87
CA GLN A 13 0.91 9.74 3.30
C GLN A 13 -0.24 9.17 4.12
N PHE A 14 -0.73 7.98 3.77
CA PHE A 14 -1.83 7.35 4.51
C PHE A 14 -1.46 5.91 4.80
N ARG A 15 -1.73 5.45 6.01
CA ARG A 15 -1.39 4.09 6.40
C ARG A 15 -2.45 3.58 7.37
N PHE A 16 -2.96 2.40 7.10
CA PHE A 16 -4.04 1.79 7.88
C PHE A 16 -3.56 0.58 8.67
N ARG A 17 -2.33 0.63 9.13
CA ARG A 17 -1.73 -0.44 9.94
C ARG A 17 -1.10 0.19 11.16
N ASP A 18 -0.97 -0.58 12.23
CA ASP A 18 -0.34 -0.09 13.46
C ASP A 18 0.98 -0.78 13.78
N ASP A 19 1.48 -1.62 12.86
CA ASP A 19 2.78 -2.22 13.07
C ASP A 19 3.87 -1.27 12.57
N GLU A 20 5.10 -1.64 12.83
CA GLU A 20 6.24 -0.80 12.46
C GLU A 20 6.42 -0.76 10.96
N PRO A 21 6.57 0.41 10.37
CA PRO A 21 6.85 0.47 8.93
C PRO A 21 8.26 -0.01 8.64
N VAL A 22 8.41 -0.55 7.42
CA VAL A 22 9.72 -0.94 6.94
C VAL A 22 10.51 0.32 6.64
N ASP A 23 11.76 0.38 7.10
CA ASP A 23 12.56 1.57 6.94
C ASP A 23 13.72 1.42 5.96
N HIS A 24 13.61 0.48 5.03
CA HIS A 24 14.63 0.32 4.00
C HIS A 24 13.94 0.22 2.65
N ALA A 25 14.72 0.42 1.60
CA ALA A 25 14.16 0.46 0.26
C ALA A 25 13.69 -0.91 -0.19
N ALA A 26 12.65 -0.93 -1.00
CA ALA A 26 12.17 -2.15 -1.59
C ALA A 26 13.07 -2.55 -2.76
N VAL A 27 13.24 -3.86 -2.96
CA VAL A 27 14.00 -4.35 -4.09
C VAL A 27 13.03 -4.70 -5.23
N THR A 28 13.57 -4.92 -6.41
CA THR A 28 12.74 -5.35 -7.54
C THR A 28 12.28 -6.77 -7.34
N VAL A 29 11.28 -7.19 -8.13
CA VAL A 29 10.80 -8.56 -8.06
C VAL A 29 11.92 -9.54 -8.38
N ASP A 30 12.73 -9.25 -9.42
CA ASP A 30 13.81 -10.13 -9.76
C ASP A 30 14.83 -10.25 -8.62
N SER A 31 15.18 -9.13 -8.01
CA SER A 31 16.10 -9.15 -6.89
C SER A 31 15.53 -9.89 -5.70
N CYS A 32 14.25 -9.77 -5.47
CA CYS A 32 13.61 -10.46 -4.36
C CYS A 32 13.71 -11.97 -4.54
N CYS A 33 13.51 -12.45 -5.76
CA CYS A 33 13.60 -13.88 -6.02
C CYS A 33 15.02 -14.39 -5.86
N ASP A 34 16.01 -13.55 -6.13
CA ASP A 34 17.42 -13.96 -6.02
C ASP A 34 17.98 -13.84 -4.62
N GLN A 35 17.35 -13.04 -3.77
CA GLN A 35 17.87 -12.80 -2.43
C GLN A 35 17.08 -13.59 -1.43
N THR A 36 17.74 -14.05 -0.39
CA THR A 36 17.05 -14.82 0.64
C THR A 36 16.64 -13.97 1.84
N ASN A 37 17.09 -12.72 1.88
CA ASN A 37 16.81 -11.87 3.04
C ASN A 37 16.01 -10.62 2.72
N ALA A 38 15.46 -10.51 1.53
CA ALA A 38 14.66 -9.34 1.19
C ALA A 38 13.34 -9.40 1.93
N THR A 39 12.95 -8.28 2.53
CA THR A 39 11.69 -8.18 3.24
C THR A 39 10.76 -7.14 2.64
N ALA A 40 11.20 -6.39 1.63
CA ALA A 40 10.39 -5.40 0.95
C ALA A 40 10.64 -5.50 -0.54
N VAL A 41 9.57 -5.50 -1.32
CA VAL A 41 9.68 -5.67 -2.76
C VAL A 41 8.75 -4.68 -3.44
N ARG A 42 9.15 -4.21 -4.62
CA ARG A 42 8.31 -3.32 -5.43
C ARG A 42 7.92 -4.04 -6.72
N ILE A 43 6.64 -4.03 -7.01
CA ILE A 43 6.09 -4.61 -8.22
C ILE A 43 5.88 -3.50 -9.24
N GLU A 44 6.43 -3.69 -10.44
CA GLU A 44 6.21 -2.77 -11.55
C GLU A 44 5.14 -3.34 -12.48
N PRO A 45 4.57 -2.53 -13.36
CA PRO A 45 3.42 -2.99 -14.15
C PRO A 45 3.63 -4.26 -14.93
N GLY A 46 4.84 -4.55 -15.36
CA GLY A 46 5.09 -5.76 -16.13
C GLY A 46 5.39 -6.98 -15.29
N ASP A 47 5.46 -6.84 -13.96
CA ASP A 47 5.84 -7.95 -13.11
C ASP A 47 4.62 -8.82 -12.79
N ASP A 48 4.89 -10.11 -12.61
CA ASP A 48 3.83 -11.05 -12.23
C ASP A 48 3.90 -11.27 -10.73
N ALA A 49 2.89 -10.82 -10.03
CA ALA A 49 2.87 -10.92 -8.57
C ALA A 49 2.91 -12.37 -8.10
N ARG A 50 2.51 -13.31 -8.93
CA ARG A 50 2.47 -14.70 -8.52
C ARG A 50 3.85 -15.27 -8.24
N VAL A 51 4.91 -14.68 -8.79
CA VAL A 51 6.26 -15.20 -8.50
C VAL A 51 6.65 -14.92 -7.05
N LEU A 52 5.93 -14.04 -6.37
CA LEU A 52 6.22 -13.73 -4.98
C LEU A 52 5.54 -14.66 -4.00
N LEU A 53 4.61 -15.48 -4.46
CA LEU A 53 3.82 -16.31 -3.55
C LEU A 53 4.67 -17.19 -2.63
N PRO A 54 5.77 -17.80 -3.10
CA PRO A 54 6.57 -18.60 -2.17
C PRO A 54 7.27 -17.79 -1.10
N PHE A 55 7.33 -16.47 -1.24
CA PHE A 55 8.11 -15.63 -0.34
C PHE A 55 7.24 -14.76 0.57
N LEU A 56 5.92 -14.92 0.54
CA LEU A 56 5.03 -14.01 1.25
C LEU A 56 5.27 -14.00 2.75
N ASP A 57 5.69 -15.13 3.31
CA ASP A 57 5.90 -15.21 4.74
C ASP A 57 7.01 -14.31 5.22
N ARG A 58 7.99 -14.03 4.38
CA ARG A 58 9.09 -13.20 4.81
C ARG A 58 8.96 -11.75 4.38
N LEU A 59 7.97 -11.43 3.52
CA LEU A 59 7.83 -10.08 3.03
C LEU A 59 7.00 -9.25 4.00
N ALA A 60 7.60 -8.18 4.51
CA ALA A 60 6.89 -7.25 5.39
C ALA A 60 6.20 -6.16 4.59
N LEU A 61 6.68 -5.88 3.38
CA LEU A 61 6.15 -4.80 2.57
C LEU A 61 6.18 -5.18 1.11
N VAL A 62 5.06 -4.98 0.43
CA VAL A 62 5.02 -5.05 -1.03
C VAL A 62 4.50 -3.71 -1.53
N GLU A 63 5.33 -3.02 -2.30
CA GLU A 63 4.92 -1.78 -2.96
C GLU A 63 4.47 -2.11 -4.35
N VAL A 64 3.39 -1.49 -4.79
CA VAL A 64 2.93 -1.64 -6.16
C VAL A 64 3.02 -0.27 -6.80
N ASN A 65 3.79 -0.17 -7.87
CA ASN A 65 4.03 1.11 -8.52
C ASN A 65 3.01 1.35 -9.62
N PHE A 66 2.42 2.56 -9.58
CA PHE A 66 1.50 3.01 -10.62
C PHE A 66 2.16 4.17 -11.33
N PRO A 67 2.93 3.90 -12.40
CA PRO A 67 3.59 5.01 -13.11
C PRO A 67 2.58 5.94 -13.76
N VAL A 68 1.41 5.41 -14.13
CA VAL A 68 0.30 6.25 -14.59
C VAL A 68 -0.94 5.79 -13.87
N PHE A 69 -1.85 6.73 -13.60
CA PHE A 69 -3.08 6.35 -12.91
C PHE A 69 -3.92 5.51 -13.85
N GLY A 70 -4.74 4.66 -13.25
CA GLY A 70 -5.64 3.81 -14.03
C GLY A 70 -5.04 2.52 -14.53
N ASP A 71 -3.81 2.20 -14.15
CA ASP A 71 -3.19 0.96 -14.60
C ASP A 71 -3.79 -0.21 -13.81
N GLY A 72 -4.63 -0.99 -14.48
CA GLY A 72 -5.33 -2.09 -13.83
C GLY A 72 -4.45 -3.22 -13.36
N ARG A 73 -3.22 -3.30 -13.89
CA ARG A 73 -2.34 -4.40 -13.49
C ARG A 73 -1.95 -4.31 -12.02
N GLY A 74 -1.84 -3.08 -11.49
CA GLY A 74 -1.52 -2.94 -10.07
C GLY A 74 -2.63 -3.45 -9.19
N TYR A 75 -3.87 -3.21 -9.57
CA TYR A 75 -4.99 -3.71 -8.79
C TYR A 75 -5.05 -5.23 -8.80
N SER A 76 -4.77 -5.83 -9.96
CA SER A 76 -4.75 -7.29 -10.06
C SER A 76 -3.65 -7.88 -9.19
N SER A 77 -2.48 -7.26 -9.18
CA SER A 77 -1.38 -7.73 -8.35
C SER A 77 -1.78 -7.73 -6.88
N ALA A 78 -2.42 -6.66 -6.42
CA ALA A 78 -2.84 -6.57 -5.03
C ALA A 78 -3.82 -7.70 -4.69
N ARG A 79 -4.77 -7.95 -5.57
CA ARG A 79 -5.76 -8.99 -5.30
C ARG A 79 -5.12 -10.37 -5.26
N ILE A 80 -4.21 -10.64 -6.19
CA ILE A 80 -3.51 -11.92 -6.20
C ILE A 80 -2.82 -12.16 -4.86
N LEU A 81 -2.14 -11.14 -4.36
CA LEU A 81 -1.39 -11.31 -3.11
C LEU A 81 -2.34 -11.50 -1.92
N ARG A 82 -3.39 -10.70 -1.84
CA ARG A 82 -4.32 -10.84 -0.72
C ARG A 82 -5.06 -12.16 -0.75
N GLU A 83 -5.46 -12.59 -1.94
CA GLU A 83 -6.18 -13.86 -2.05
C GLU A 83 -5.26 -15.03 -1.73
N ALA A 84 -3.97 -14.87 -1.90
CA ALA A 84 -3.01 -15.91 -1.52
C ALA A 84 -2.69 -15.91 -0.03
N GLY A 85 -3.25 -14.97 0.73
CA GLY A 85 -3.06 -14.96 2.17
C GLY A 85 -2.03 -13.97 2.68
N TYR A 86 -1.54 -13.08 1.83
CA TYR A 86 -0.55 -12.11 2.27
C TYR A 86 -1.16 -11.18 3.30
N THR A 87 -0.51 -11.06 4.46
CA THR A 87 -1.00 -10.22 5.54
C THR A 87 -0.09 -9.03 5.83
N GLY A 88 0.99 -8.88 5.09
CA GLY A 88 1.88 -7.76 5.28
C GLY A 88 1.36 -6.49 4.66
N GLU A 89 2.17 -5.45 4.72
CA GLU A 89 1.76 -4.15 4.21
C GLU A 89 1.78 -4.14 2.68
N LEU A 90 0.71 -3.62 2.10
CA LEU A 90 0.58 -3.51 0.65
C LEU A 90 0.42 -2.02 0.35
N ARG A 91 1.42 -1.44 -0.28
CA ARG A 91 1.51 0.00 -0.46
C ARG A 91 1.37 0.39 -1.93
N ALA A 92 0.50 1.35 -2.19
CA ALA A 92 0.37 1.92 -3.53
C ALA A 92 1.30 3.12 -3.63
N VAL A 93 2.18 3.11 -4.62
CA VAL A 93 3.12 4.21 -4.81
C VAL A 93 2.96 4.77 -6.23
N GLY A 94 3.38 6.00 -6.42
CA GLY A 94 3.39 6.62 -7.74
C GLY A 94 2.15 7.45 -8.00
N ALA A 95 1.56 7.27 -9.17
CA ALA A 95 0.45 8.11 -9.61
C ALA A 95 -0.85 7.64 -8.97
N VAL A 96 -1.09 8.08 -7.75
CA VAL A 96 -2.29 7.72 -6.98
C VAL A 96 -3.17 8.95 -6.90
N LEU A 97 -4.42 8.83 -7.30
CA LEU A 97 -5.37 9.93 -7.30
C LEU A 97 -6.47 9.71 -6.27
N ILE A 98 -7.05 10.82 -5.82
CA ILE A 98 -8.13 10.78 -4.83
C ILE A 98 -9.23 9.81 -5.28
N ASP A 99 -9.59 9.86 -6.55
CA ASP A 99 -10.71 9.05 -7.06
C ASP A 99 -10.43 7.56 -6.96
N GLN A 100 -9.21 7.17 -6.79
CA GLN A 100 -8.85 5.75 -6.77
C GLN A 100 -8.69 5.17 -5.37
N LEU A 101 -8.66 6.03 -4.36
CA LEU A 101 -8.32 5.57 -3.01
C LEU A 101 -9.27 4.49 -2.49
N SER A 102 -10.57 4.72 -2.67
CA SER A 102 -11.55 3.77 -2.18
C SER A 102 -11.40 2.42 -2.88
N HIS A 103 -11.20 2.46 -4.20
CA HIS A 103 -11.04 1.23 -4.95
C HIS A 103 -9.75 0.50 -4.55
N MET A 104 -8.69 1.24 -4.33
CA MET A 104 -7.44 0.62 -3.89
C MET A 104 -7.59 -0.05 -2.54
N ARG A 105 -8.30 0.60 -1.61
CA ARG A 105 -8.58 -0.05 -0.33
C ARG A 105 -9.33 -1.36 -0.54
N ARG A 106 -10.29 -1.35 -1.45
CA ARG A 106 -11.07 -2.55 -1.72
C ARG A 106 -10.20 -3.67 -2.28
N CYS A 107 -9.16 -3.33 -3.02
CA CYS A 107 -8.25 -4.32 -3.57
C CYS A 107 -7.23 -4.83 -2.56
N GLY A 108 -7.13 -4.19 -1.40
CA GLY A 108 -6.26 -4.69 -0.36
C GLY A 108 -5.11 -3.78 0.03
N PHE A 109 -4.99 -2.61 -0.58
CA PHE A 109 -3.94 -1.68 -0.21
C PHE A 109 -4.22 -1.09 1.16
N ASP A 110 -3.21 -1.05 2.01
CA ASP A 110 -3.36 -0.46 3.34
C ASP A 110 -2.38 0.67 3.61
N SER A 111 -1.61 1.09 2.61
CA SER A 111 -0.84 2.32 2.74
C SER A 111 -0.68 2.95 1.37
N PHE A 112 -0.45 4.25 1.36
CA PHE A 112 -0.44 5.03 0.14
C PHE A 112 0.68 6.04 0.18
N ALA A 113 1.53 6.01 -0.84
CA ALA A 113 2.65 6.94 -0.97
C ALA A 113 2.58 7.60 -2.35
N PRO A 114 1.64 8.54 -2.53
CA PRO A 114 1.49 9.19 -3.83
C PRO A 114 2.73 10.02 -4.17
N ASP A 115 3.05 10.10 -5.45
CA ASP A 115 4.18 10.92 -5.88
C ASP A 115 3.88 12.42 -5.70
N LYS A 116 2.60 12.80 -5.62
CA LYS A 116 2.20 14.14 -5.25
C LYS A 116 1.25 14.03 -4.08
N ARG A 117 1.51 14.81 -3.04
CA ARG A 117 0.66 14.74 -1.87
C ARG A 117 -0.78 15.03 -2.24
N LEU A 118 -1.68 14.27 -1.68
CA LEU A 118 -3.11 14.45 -1.90
C LEU A 118 -3.67 15.37 -0.81
N ASP A 119 -4.73 16.10 -1.15
CA ASP A 119 -5.43 16.91 -0.16
C ASP A 119 -6.02 15.99 0.90
N GLU A 120 -5.71 16.28 2.16
CA GLU A 120 -6.09 15.35 3.22
C GLU A 120 -7.59 15.33 3.48
N GLU A 121 -8.27 16.45 3.28
CA GLU A 121 -9.70 16.45 3.44
C GLU A 121 -10.38 15.66 2.33
N ASP A 122 -9.90 15.82 1.10
CA ASP A 122 -10.46 15.06 -0.01
C ASP A 122 -10.21 13.58 0.17
N ALA A 123 -9.03 13.22 0.65
CA ALA A 123 -8.72 11.83 0.90
C ALA A 123 -9.59 11.26 2.00
N ALA A 124 -9.82 12.04 3.05
CA ALA A 124 -10.67 11.58 4.13
C ALA A 124 -12.09 11.30 3.62
N ARG A 125 -12.60 12.17 2.74
CA ARG A 125 -13.91 11.92 2.17
C ARG A 125 -13.94 10.67 1.31
N ALA A 126 -12.89 10.44 0.55
CA ALA A 126 -12.83 9.24 -0.27
C ALA A 126 -12.79 7.98 0.57
N PHE A 127 -12.03 8.00 1.66
CA PHE A 127 -11.96 6.84 2.54
C PHE A 127 -13.23 6.68 3.37
N ALA A 128 -13.97 7.74 3.57
CA ALA A 128 -15.18 7.66 4.39
C ALA A 128 -16.28 6.84 3.73
N THR A 129 -16.16 6.60 2.41
CA THR A 129 -17.10 5.72 1.75
C THR A 129 -16.98 4.31 2.29
N TRP A 130 -15.87 4.01 2.97
CA TRP A 130 -15.66 2.74 3.63
C TRP A 130 -16.10 2.92 5.07
N GLU A 131 -17.37 2.92 5.29
CA GLU A 131 -17.91 3.08 6.57
C GLU A 131 -17.10 2.41 7.64
N ASN A 132 -16.74 3.11 8.66
CA ASN A 132 -16.01 2.54 9.77
C ASN A 132 -14.61 2.09 9.43
N VAL A 133 -14.14 2.36 8.22
CA VAL A 133 -12.83 1.87 7.83
C VAL A 133 -11.79 2.95 7.87
N TYR A 134 -12.12 4.16 7.40
CA TYR A 134 -11.12 5.20 7.39
C TYR A 134 -10.86 5.70 8.80
N GLN A 135 -9.61 5.72 9.16
CA GLN A 135 -9.14 6.28 10.41
C GLN A 135 -7.74 6.77 10.12
N ARG A 136 -7.22 7.64 10.95
CA ARG A 136 -5.81 7.93 10.86
C ARG A 136 -5.08 6.63 11.09
N ALA A 137 -3.95 6.47 10.42
CA ALA A 137 -3.27 5.18 10.40
C ALA A 137 -3.10 4.58 11.79
N ALA A 138 -2.71 5.39 12.74
CA ALA A 138 -2.44 4.88 14.07
C ALA A 138 -3.70 4.48 14.82
N ASP A 139 -4.85 5.01 14.43
CA ASP A 139 -6.09 4.78 15.15
C ASP A 139 -6.98 3.76 14.53
N ALA A 140 -6.70 3.34 13.31
CA ALA A 140 -7.67 2.58 12.54
C ALA A 140 -8.15 1.34 13.27
N ARG A 141 -7.21 0.58 13.84
CA ARG A 141 -7.58 -0.65 14.47
C ARG A 141 -8.35 -0.44 15.75
N ALA A 142 -7.89 0.50 16.55
CA ALA A 142 -8.56 0.76 17.81
C ALA A 142 -9.99 1.25 17.59
N THR A 143 -10.18 2.12 16.62
CA THR A 143 -11.50 2.66 16.36
C THR A 143 -12.46 1.57 15.89
N ILE A 144 -11.99 0.67 15.06
CA ILE A 144 -12.83 -0.41 14.59
C ILE A 144 -13.22 -1.31 15.74
N ALA A 145 -12.29 -1.57 16.64
CA ALA A 145 -12.58 -2.39 17.81
C ALA A 145 -13.61 -1.72 18.70
N ASP A 146 -13.46 -0.43 18.90
CA ASP A 146 -14.43 0.31 19.72
C ASP A 146 -15.82 0.23 19.11
N LYS A 147 -15.94 0.35 17.81
CA LYS A 147 -17.25 0.27 17.19
C LYS A 147 -17.83 -1.11 17.34
N ARG A 148 -17.03 -2.14 17.27
CA ARG A 148 -17.52 -3.47 17.50
C ARG A 148 -18.07 -3.63 18.90
N HIS A 149 -17.42 -3.04 19.88
CA HIS A 149 -17.90 -3.14 21.25
C HIS A 149 -19.20 -2.41 21.43
N GLU A 150 -19.38 -1.34 20.71
CA GLU A 150 -20.61 -0.57 20.82
C GLU A 150 -21.76 -1.25 20.12
N ALA A 151 -21.47 -2.05 19.14
CA ALA A 151 -22.52 -2.72 18.42
C ALA A 151 -22.99 -3.92 19.19
#